data_a4a2546bd6b969d798954d310a949cc7
#
_entry.id   a4a2546bd6b969d798954d310a949cc7
#
_cell.length_a   1.000
_cell.length_b   1.000
_cell.length_c   1.000
_cell.angle_alpha   90.00
_cell.angle_beta   90.00
_cell.angle_gamma   90.00
#
_symmetry.space_group_name_H-M   'P 1'
#
loop_
_entity.id
_entity.type
_entity.pdbx_description
1 polymer ?
#
loop_
_entity_poly.entity_id
_entity_poly.type
_entity_poly.pdbx_seq_one_letter_code
_entity_poly.pdbx_strand_id
1 'polypeptide(L)'
;MSPIFQRYADDEASDITIQMPQRILATSTHQCPIDVLACRLEKYQADPSSVHDKYPWATRFVMGIPVPSWQRHLVWNVGQKARFITAAWSGADLGSYLTNEWSGSAGADRTLAENSEILIDGQQRLHSLEEYFLDRLAVPDLLGQPRVWSEISNGERKRFLSSIFAHSSVCSDDEVALRKTYDLCALGVTPRTHDQRAAR
;
A
#
# COMPACT_ATOMS: atom_id res chain seq x y z
N MET A 1 16.59 41.91 -10.38
CA MET A 1 16.03 40.83 -9.49
C MET A 1 15.66 39.67 -10.37
N SER A 2 16.34 38.53 -10.23
CA SER A 2 15.95 37.32 -10.95
C SER A 2 14.58 36.89 -10.44
N PRO A 3 13.60 36.55 -11.30
CA PRO A 3 12.31 36.09 -10.87
C PRO A 3 12.49 34.77 -10.12
N ILE A 4 11.91 34.67 -8.91
CA ILE A 4 12.00 33.50 -8.04
C ILE A 4 11.43 32.23 -8.71
N PHE A 5 10.59 32.40 -9.73
CA PHE A 5 9.96 31.32 -10.49
C PHE A 5 10.16 31.49 -11.99
N GLN A 6 11.34 31.21 -12.47
CA GLN A 6 11.59 31.10 -13.91
C GLN A 6 11.36 29.66 -14.32
N ARG A 7 10.16 29.38 -14.83
CA ARG A 7 9.75 27.96 -15.16
C ARG A 7 10.43 27.43 -16.41
N TYR A 8 10.78 28.31 -17.33
CA TYR A 8 11.46 27.99 -18.59
C TYR A 8 12.41 29.14 -18.88
N ALA A 9 13.68 29.02 -18.49
CA ALA A 9 14.72 29.86 -19.01
C ALA A 9 15.12 29.30 -20.37
N ASP A 10 15.24 30.14 -21.40
CA ASP A 10 15.95 29.75 -22.59
C ASP A 10 17.40 29.52 -22.17
N ASP A 11 17.80 28.26 -22.09
CA ASP A 11 19.10 27.84 -21.61
C ASP A 11 20.17 28.11 -22.66
N GLU A 12 20.76 29.31 -22.64
CA GLU A 12 22.03 29.54 -23.37
C GLU A 12 23.24 28.91 -22.65
N ALA A 13 23.08 28.43 -21.41
CA ALA A 13 24.11 27.68 -20.68
C ALA A 13 23.46 26.74 -19.64
N SER A 14 22.96 25.62 -20.08
CA SER A 14 22.67 24.55 -19.13
C SER A 14 24.00 24.07 -18.57
N ASP A 15 24.22 24.28 -17.28
CA ASP A 15 25.32 23.63 -16.58
C ASP A 15 25.01 22.15 -16.51
N ILE A 16 25.46 21.40 -17.53
CA ILE A 16 25.28 19.98 -17.74
C ILE A 16 25.83 19.18 -16.54
N THR A 17 26.58 19.81 -15.65
CA THR A 17 27.16 19.15 -14.47
C THR A 17 26.17 18.92 -13.34
N ILE A 18 25.05 19.67 -13.28
CA ILE A 18 24.05 19.51 -12.23
C ILE A 18 22.95 18.55 -12.70
N GLN A 19 22.98 17.33 -12.18
CA GLN A 19 21.96 16.32 -12.45
C GLN A 19 21.12 16.05 -11.20
N MET A 20 19.83 16.35 -11.29
CA MET A 20 18.89 16.01 -10.21
C MET A 20 18.59 14.51 -10.23
N PRO A 21 18.19 13.91 -9.08
CA PRO A 21 17.83 12.50 -9.02
C PRO A 21 16.75 12.14 -10.05
N GLN A 22 17.00 11.09 -10.80
CA GLN A 22 16.06 10.60 -11.81
C GLN A 22 14.95 9.77 -11.15
N ARG A 23 13.77 9.77 -11.80
CA ARG A 23 12.64 8.93 -11.39
C ARG A 23 13.02 7.46 -11.56
N ILE A 24 12.85 6.64 -10.51
CA ILE A 24 13.16 5.21 -10.55
C ILE A 24 12.09 4.48 -11.36
N LEU A 25 10.81 4.63 -10.97
CA LEU A 25 9.65 4.07 -11.66
C LEU A 25 8.58 5.15 -11.82
N ALA A 26 7.84 5.07 -12.92
CA ALA A 26 6.66 5.90 -13.11
C ALA A 26 5.52 5.36 -12.22
N THR A 27 4.89 6.24 -11.47
CA THR A 27 3.78 5.91 -10.56
C THR A 27 2.49 6.52 -11.07
N SER A 28 1.43 5.74 -11.16
CA SER A 28 0.05 6.19 -11.35
C SER A 28 -0.70 6.13 -10.04
N THR A 29 -1.57 7.10 -9.76
CA THR A 29 -2.39 7.12 -8.52
C THR A 29 -3.85 7.37 -8.86
N HIS A 30 -4.72 6.55 -8.30
CA HIS A 30 -6.16 6.62 -8.49
C HIS A 30 -6.87 6.72 -7.14
N GLN A 31 -7.99 7.42 -7.10
CA GLN A 31 -8.87 7.39 -5.94
C GLN A 31 -9.57 6.02 -5.90
N CYS A 32 -9.44 5.31 -4.78
CA CYS A 32 -9.99 3.98 -4.61
C CYS A 32 -10.82 3.94 -3.32
N PRO A 33 -12.13 3.64 -3.38
CA PRO A 33 -12.92 3.41 -2.18
C PRO A 33 -12.41 2.18 -1.41
N ILE A 34 -12.53 2.22 -0.09
CA ILE A 34 -12.16 1.09 0.79
C ILE A 34 -12.97 -0.18 0.44
N ASP A 35 -14.17 -0.02 -0.13
CA ASP A 35 -15.01 -1.11 -0.61
C ASP A 35 -14.30 -2.07 -1.57
N VAL A 36 -13.45 -1.54 -2.45
CA VAL A 36 -12.66 -2.37 -3.38
C VAL A 36 -11.72 -3.32 -2.63
N LEU A 37 -11.14 -2.85 -1.53
CA LEU A 37 -10.28 -3.66 -0.67
C LEU A 37 -11.10 -4.69 0.14
N ALA A 38 -12.27 -4.30 0.63
CA ALA A 38 -13.19 -5.21 1.31
C ALA A 38 -13.63 -6.36 0.39
N CYS A 39 -14.06 -6.06 -0.84
CA CYS A 39 -14.41 -7.07 -1.85
C CYS A 39 -13.22 -7.99 -2.20
N ARG A 40 -11.99 -7.43 -2.23
CA ARG A 40 -10.80 -8.26 -2.46
C ARG A 40 -10.56 -9.21 -1.30
N LEU A 41 -10.68 -8.74 -0.06
CA LEU A 41 -10.53 -9.57 1.13
C LEU A 41 -11.59 -10.68 1.17
N GLU A 42 -12.84 -10.37 0.87
CA GLU A 42 -13.93 -11.35 0.80
C GLU A 42 -13.60 -12.49 -0.18
N LYS A 43 -13.12 -12.15 -1.38
CA LYS A 43 -12.68 -13.15 -2.38
C LYS A 43 -11.52 -13.99 -1.86
N TYR A 44 -10.55 -13.37 -1.22
CA TYR A 44 -9.41 -14.07 -0.63
C TYR A 44 -9.84 -15.02 0.49
N GLN A 45 -10.74 -14.58 1.37
CA GLN A 45 -11.27 -15.43 2.46
C GLN A 45 -12.14 -16.59 1.95
N ALA A 46 -12.83 -16.40 0.82
CA ALA A 46 -13.65 -17.45 0.21
C ALA A 46 -12.80 -18.59 -0.41
N ASP A 47 -11.67 -18.26 -1.01
CA ASP A 47 -10.76 -19.23 -1.63
C ASP A 47 -9.28 -18.78 -1.52
N PRO A 48 -8.67 -18.95 -0.34
CA PRO A 48 -7.26 -18.65 -0.16
C PRO A 48 -6.33 -19.52 -1.00
N SER A 49 -6.72 -20.79 -1.25
CA SER A 49 -5.91 -21.75 -2.00
C SER A 49 -5.65 -21.29 -3.42
N SER A 50 -6.67 -20.80 -4.12
CA SER A 50 -6.53 -20.25 -5.48
C SER A 50 -5.52 -19.11 -5.56
N VAL A 51 -5.47 -18.25 -4.52
CA VAL A 51 -4.48 -17.16 -4.46
C VAL A 51 -3.08 -17.70 -4.18
N HIS A 52 -2.94 -18.68 -3.28
CA HIS A 52 -1.64 -19.31 -3.00
C HIS A 52 -1.11 -20.06 -4.23
N ASP A 53 -1.97 -20.75 -4.98
CA ASP A 53 -1.59 -21.42 -6.23
C ASP A 53 -1.14 -20.44 -7.30
N LYS A 54 -1.76 -19.25 -7.35
CA LYS A 54 -1.36 -18.17 -8.26
C LYS A 54 0.02 -17.58 -7.93
N TYR A 55 0.36 -17.48 -6.62
CA TYR A 55 1.61 -16.89 -6.13
C TYR A 55 2.37 -17.86 -5.22
N PRO A 56 2.89 -18.99 -5.73
CA PRO A 56 3.50 -20.04 -4.89
C PRO A 56 4.78 -19.60 -4.17
N TRP A 57 5.41 -18.53 -4.63
CA TRP A 57 6.58 -17.92 -4.01
C TRP A 57 6.23 -17.02 -2.79
N ALA A 58 4.98 -16.55 -2.69
CA ALA A 58 4.58 -15.63 -1.63
C ALA A 58 4.20 -16.40 -0.35
N THR A 59 4.87 -16.06 0.74
CA THR A 59 4.60 -16.65 2.07
C THR A 59 3.68 -15.80 2.93
N ARG A 60 3.43 -14.54 2.52
CA ARG A 60 2.59 -13.58 3.23
C ARG A 60 1.65 -12.88 2.28
N PHE A 61 0.43 -12.67 2.74
CA PHE A 61 -0.59 -11.91 2.03
C PHE A 61 -1.19 -10.87 2.98
N VAL A 62 -1.57 -9.73 2.43
CA VAL A 62 -2.33 -8.70 3.14
C VAL A 62 -3.48 -8.27 2.23
N MET A 63 -4.71 -8.39 2.69
CA MET A 63 -5.92 -8.20 1.86
C MET A 63 -5.93 -9.07 0.59
N GLY A 64 -5.29 -10.25 0.63
CA GLY A 64 -5.10 -11.11 -0.54
C GLY A 64 -4.10 -10.56 -1.57
N ILE A 65 -3.27 -9.59 -1.23
CA ILE A 65 -2.17 -9.09 -2.07
C ILE A 65 -0.87 -9.75 -1.58
N PRO A 66 -0.08 -10.37 -2.48
CA PRO A 66 1.17 -11.00 -2.08
C PRO A 66 2.17 -9.94 -1.59
N VAL A 67 2.86 -10.25 -0.50
CA VAL A 67 3.89 -9.39 0.09
C VAL A 67 5.24 -10.04 -0.16
N PRO A 68 6.19 -9.37 -0.84
CA PRO A 68 7.49 -9.94 -1.14
C PRO A 68 8.30 -10.20 0.14
N SER A 69 9.18 -11.21 0.07
CA SER A 69 9.98 -11.67 1.20
C SER A 69 10.92 -10.61 1.78
N TRP A 70 11.39 -9.69 0.93
CA TRP A 70 12.29 -8.61 1.30
C TRP A 70 11.62 -7.45 2.07
N GLN A 71 10.29 -7.42 2.16
CA GLN A 71 9.62 -6.42 3.00
C GLN A 71 9.69 -6.79 4.48
N ARG A 72 9.85 -5.76 5.31
CA ARG A 72 9.83 -5.90 6.78
C ARG A 72 8.56 -6.56 7.28
N HIS A 73 8.62 -7.10 8.48
CA HIS A 73 7.45 -7.63 9.17
C HIS A 73 6.46 -6.52 9.59
N LEU A 74 5.25 -6.94 9.94
CA LEU A 74 4.25 -6.08 10.55
C LEU A 74 4.74 -5.64 11.94
N VAL A 75 4.78 -4.32 12.17
CA VAL A 75 5.35 -3.74 13.40
C VAL A 75 4.36 -2.84 14.14
N TRP A 76 3.21 -2.50 13.52
CA TRP A 76 2.23 -1.67 14.21
C TRP A 76 1.57 -2.42 15.36
N ASN A 77 1.57 -1.78 16.53
CA ASN A 77 0.81 -2.26 17.67
C ASN A 77 -0.70 -1.95 17.52
N VAL A 78 -1.51 -2.54 18.39
CA VAL A 78 -2.99 -2.39 18.38
C VAL A 78 -3.41 -0.92 18.39
N GLY A 79 -2.76 -0.08 19.20
CA GLY A 79 -3.07 1.35 19.28
C GLY A 79 -2.78 2.11 17.98
N GLN A 80 -1.73 1.74 17.24
CA GLN A 80 -1.41 2.35 15.93
C GLN A 80 -2.43 1.93 14.87
N LYS A 81 -2.81 0.65 14.85
CA LYS A 81 -3.86 0.11 13.96
C LYS A 81 -5.21 0.80 14.24
N ALA A 82 -5.61 0.87 15.51
CA ALA A 82 -6.87 1.51 15.90
C ALA A 82 -6.92 2.99 15.50
N ARG A 83 -5.83 3.75 15.72
CA ARG A 83 -5.75 5.16 15.27
C ARG A 83 -5.92 5.30 13.75
N PHE A 84 -5.33 4.42 12.96
CA PHE A 84 -5.50 4.45 11.52
C PHE A 84 -6.97 4.21 11.11
N ILE A 85 -7.63 3.22 11.69
CA ILE A 85 -9.06 2.95 11.43
C ILE A 85 -9.94 4.12 11.90
N THR A 86 -9.64 4.69 13.07
CA THR A 86 -10.35 5.90 13.56
C THR A 86 -10.16 7.08 12.61
N ALA A 87 -8.96 7.28 12.05
CA ALA A 87 -8.71 8.31 11.04
C ALA A 87 -9.56 8.08 9.78
N ALA A 88 -9.69 6.83 9.32
CA ALA A 88 -10.57 6.48 8.20
C ALA A 88 -12.05 6.80 8.50
N TRP A 89 -12.54 6.48 9.69
CA TRP A 89 -13.89 6.85 10.14
C TRP A 89 -14.12 8.36 10.18
N SER A 90 -13.07 9.12 10.51
CA SER A 90 -13.11 10.57 10.63
C SER A 90 -12.94 11.31 9.31
N GLY A 91 -12.75 10.59 8.19
CA GLY A 91 -12.57 11.19 6.86
C GLY A 91 -11.21 11.85 6.65
N ALA A 92 -10.18 11.45 7.42
CA ALA A 92 -8.83 11.94 7.23
C ALA A 92 -8.23 11.39 5.92
N ASP A 93 -7.26 12.14 5.36
CA ASP A 93 -6.44 11.62 4.26
C ASP A 93 -5.60 10.43 4.75
N LEU A 94 -5.84 9.25 4.15
CA LEU A 94 -5.15 8.01 4.49
C LEU A 94 -3.84 7.83 3.72
N GLY A 95 -3.51 8.77 2.83
CA GLY A 95 -2.43 8.62 1.87
C GLY A 95 -2.78 7.57 0.80
N SER A 96 -1.77 6.88 0.28
CA SER A 96 -1.95 5.81 -0.70
C SER A 96 -1.23 4.53 -0.30
N TYR A 97 -1.74 3.38 -0.76
CA TYR A 97 -0.96 2.14 -0.82
C TYR A 97 -0.42 1.95 -2.23
N LEU A 98 0.71 1.26 -2.38
CA LEU A 98 1.42 1.08 -3.64
C LEU A 98 1.55 -0.40 -3.99
N THR A 99 1.16 -0.76 -5.22
CA THR A 99 1.34 -2.11 -5.76
C THR A 99 2.17 -2.10 -7.04
N ASN A 100 2.73 -3.23 -7.38
CA ASN A 100 3.27 -3.51 -8.71
C ASN A 100 2.16 -4.11 -9.58
N GLU A 101 1.87 -3.54 -10.75
CA GLU A 101 0.89 -4.08 -11.70
C GLU A 101 1.53 -5.02 -12.73
N TRP A 102 2.86 -5.19 -12.70
CA TRP A 102 3.52 -6.16 -13.55
C TRP A 102 3.03 -7.57 -13.22
N SER A 103 2.76 -8.36 -14.25
CA SER A 103 2.25 -9.71 -14.15
C SER A 103 3.01 -10.60 -15.12
N GLY A 104 4.08 -11.23 -14.63
CA GLY A 104 4.89 -12.17 -15.37
C GLY A 104 4.38 -13.60 -15.22
N SER A 105 4.35 -14.38 -16.32
CA SER A 105 4.01 -15.80 -16.26
C SER A 105 5.22 -16.62 -15.82
N ALA A 106 5.03 -17.57 -14.88
CA ALA A 106 6.07 -18.49 -14.42
C ALA A 106 5.95 -19.89 -15.06
N GLY A 107 5.15 -20.06 -16.10
CA GLY A 107 4.96 -21.36 -16.76
C GLY A 107 3.57 -21.56 -17.36
N ALA A 108 3.20 -22.83 -17.63
CA ALA A 108 1.93 -23.18 -18.28
C ALA A 108 0.70 -23.09 -17.36
N ASP A 109 0.89 -23.08 -16.05
CA ASP A 109 -0.17 -23.32 -15.04
C ASP A 109 -0.75 -22.06 -14.36
N ARG A 110 -0.88 -20.95 -15.06
CA ARG A 110 -1.43 -19.70 -14.50
C ARG A 110 -0.68 -19.17 -13.26
N THR A 111 0.44 -19.76 -12.89
CA THR A 111 1.30 -19.26 -11.82
C THR A 111 2.02 -18.00 -12.26
N LEU A 112 2.14 -17.06 -11.35
CA LEU A 112 2.84 -15.80 -11.64
C LEU A 112 4.27 -15.84 -11.12
N ALA A 113 5.16 -15.21 -11.88
CA ALA A 113 6.56 -15.05 -11.51
C ALA A 113 6.70 -14.18 -10.25
N GLU A 114 7.83 -14.32 -9.57
CA GLU A 114 8.16 -13.51 -8.39
C GLU A 114 8.07 -12.01 -8.71
N ASN A 115 7.67 -11.22 -7.74
CA ASN A 115 7.38 -9.79 -7.87
C ASN A 115 6.14 -9.41 -8.71
N SER A 116 5.37 -10.38 -9.22
CA SER A 116 4.10 -10.09 -9.89
C SER A 116 3.04 -9.64 -8.89
N GLU A 117 2.35 -8.57 -9.22
CA GLU A 117 1.17 -8.03 -8.50
C GLU A 117 1.41 -7.82 -6.98
N ILE A 118 2.65 -7.55 -6.57
CA ILE A 118 3.03 -7.41 -5.16
C ILE A 118 2.57 -6.10 -4.53
N LEU A 119 2.36 -6.15 -3.23
CA LEU A 119 2.25 -4.95 -2.39
C LEU A 119 3.65 -4.37 -2.13
N ILE A 120 3.88 -3.11 -2.53
CA ILE A 120 5.16 -2.42 -2.31
C ILE A 120 5.11 -1.56 -1.06
N ASP A 121 4.07 -0.75 -0.86
CA ASP A 121 3.90 0.05 0.37
C ASP A 121 2.46 0.01 0.86
N GLY A 122 2.28 0.32 2.15
CA GLY A 122 0.97 0.36 2.79
C GLY A 122 0.61 -0.90 3.56
N GLN A 123 1.50 -1.91 3.69
CA GLN A 123 1.19 -3.18 4.36
C GLN A 123 0.62 -3.01 5.78
N GLN A 124 1.12 -2.06 6.58
CA GLN A 124 0.63 -1.84 7.94
C GLN A 124 -0.81 -1.30 7.94
N ARG A 125 -1.09 -0.37 7.02
CA ARG A 125 -2.41 0.26 6.86
C ARG A 125 -3.43 -0.75 6.33
N LEU A 126 -3.08 -1.49 5.29
CA LEU A 126 -3.93 -2.55 4.73
C LEU A 126 -4.19 -3.68 5.73
N HIS A 127 -3.16 -4.11 6.48
CA HIS A 127 -3.34 -5.11 7.53
C HIS A 127 -4.23 -4.60 8.66
N SER A 128 -4.22 -3.29 8.96
CA SER A 128 -5.16 -2.74 9.95
C SER A 128 -6.61 -2.81 9.48
N LEU A 129 -6.88 -2.57 8.18
CA LEU A 129 -8.19 -2.78 7.58
C LEU A 129 -8.60 -4.26 7.62
N GLU A 130 -7.68 -5.16 7.26
CA GLU A 130 -7.91 -6.60 7.31
C GLU A 130 -8.29 -7.08 8.71
N GLU A 131 -7.53 -6.70 9.73
CA GLU A 131 -7.82 -7.03 11.12
C GLU A 131 -9.17 -6.47 11.57
N TYR A 132 -9.51 -5.25 11.12
CA TYR A 132 -10.79 -4.63 11.45
C TYR A 132 -11.96 -5.35 10.79
N PHE A 133 -11.90 -5.65 9.49
CA PHE A 133 -12.94 -6.38 8.78
C PHE A 133 -13.16 -7.81 9.27
N LEU A 134 -12.13 -8.42 9.86
CA LEU A 134 -12.17 -9.78 10.41
C LEU A 134 -12.47 -9.81 11.92
N ASP A 135 -12.98 -8.70 12.50
CA ASP A 135 -13.31 -8.56 13.92
C ASP A 135 -12.14 -8.81 14.90
N ARG A 136 -10.89 -8.68 14.41
CA ARG A 136 -9.67 -8.86 15.21
C ARG A 136 -9.15 -7.55 15.81
N LEU A 137 -9.73 -6.44 15.41
CA LEU A 137 -9.38 -5.10 15.86
C LEU A 137 -10.65 -4.35 16.24
N ALA A 138 -10.74 -3.90 17.50
CA ALA A 138 -11.80 -3.01 17.93
C ALA A 138 -11.33 -1.55 17.89
N VAL A 139 -12.23 -0.63 17.55
CA VAL A 139 -11.99 0.82 17.56
C VAL A 139 -13.05 1.55 18.39
N PRO A 140 -12.72 2.66 19.04
CA PRO A 140 -13.68 3.37 19.88
C PRO A 140 -14.78 4.02 19.01
N ASP A 141 -16.02 3.89 19.44
CA ASP A 141 -17.15 4.69 18.96
C ASP A 141 -17.13 6.13 19.55
N LEU A 142 -18.14 6.94 19.24
CA LEU A 142 -18.25 8.32 19.74
C LEU A 142 -18.34 8.42 21.28
N LEU A 143 -18.72 7.34 21.95
CA LEU A 143 -18.79 7.24 23.40
C LEU A 143 -17.54 6.60 24.02
N GLY A 144 -16.53 6.31 23.18
CA GLY A 144 -15.30 5.66 23.60
C GLY A 144 -15.42 4.14 23.81
N GLN A 145 -16.56 3.53 23.44
CA GLN A 145 -16.73 2.08 23.56
C GLN A 145 -16.07 1.36 22.40
N PRO A 146 -15.29 0.29 22.65
CA PRO A 146 -14.65 -0.48 21.58
C PRO A 146 -15.71 -1.21 20.74
N ARG A 147 -15.63 -1.08 19.42
CA ARG A 147 -16.51 -1.73 18.45
C ARG A 147 -15.71 -2.47 17.41
N VAL A 148 -16.14 -3.68 17.09
CA VAL A 148 -15.64 -4.48 15.98
C VAL A 148 -16.54 -4.29 14.76
N TRP A 149 -16.06 -4.69 13.58
CA TRP A 149 -16.75 -4.45 12.31
C TRP A 149 -18.16 -5.08 12.26
N SER A 150 -18.34 -6.29 12.79
CA SER A 150 -19.64 -6.98 12.78
C SER A 150 -20.72 -6.29 13.60
N GLU A 151 -20.34 -5.47 14.60
CA GLU A 151 -21.28 -4.69 15.42
C GLU A 151 -21.77 -3.41 14.72
N ILE A 152 -21.10 -2.98 13.65
CA ILE A 152 -21.41 -1.72 12.94
C ILE A 152 -22.67 -1.88 12.11
N SER A 153 -23.57 -0.88 12.17
CA SER A 153 -24.80 -0.89 11.35
C SER A 153 -24.49 -0.82 9.85
N ASN A 154 -25.40 -1.32 9.02
CA ASN A 154 -25.23 -1.31 7.56
C ASN A 154 -25.03 0.11 6.98
N GLY A 155 -25.70 1.11 7.56
CA GLY A 155 -25.56 2.51 7.13
C GLY A 155 -24.14 3.03 7.39
N GLU A 156 -23.62 2.79 8.57
CA GLU A 156 -22.26 3.18 8.96
C GLU A 156 -21.21 2.40 8.16
N ARG A 157 -21.39 1.08 7.95
CA ARG A 157 -20.50 0.30 7.09
C ARG A 157 -20.41 0.89 5.68
N LYS A 158 -21.53 1.25 5.05
CA LYS A 158 -21.56 1.89 3.72
C LYS A 158 -20.78 3.21 3.73
N ARG A 159 -20.93 4.02 4.79
CA ARG A 159 -20.18 5.27 4.95
C ARG A 159 -18.67 5.02 5.03
N PHE A 160 -18.23 4.05 5.81
CA PHE A 160 -16.81 3.67 5.92
C PHE A 160 -16.26 3.15 4.59
N LEU A 161 -16.97 2.25 3.95
CA LEU A 161 -16.56 1.62 2.69
C LEU A 161 -16.45 2.64 1.53
N SER A 162 -17.21 3.74 1.58
CA SER A 162 -17.11 4.83 0.60
C SER A 162 -15.92 5.77 0.83
N SER A 163 -15.22 5.67 1.96
CA SER A 163 -14.02 6.46 2.23
C SER A 163 -12.91 6.12 1.24
N ILE A 164 -12.15 7.14 0.82
CA ILE A 164 -11.08 6.97 -0.17
C ILE A 164 -9.78 6.57 0.52
N PHE A 165 -9.20 5.49 0.05
CA PHE A 165 -7.82 5.13 0.32
C PHE A 165 -7.12 4.97 -1.03
N ALA A 166 -6.35 5.97 -1.45
CA ALA A 166 -5.82 6.03 -2.80
C ALA A 166 -4.93 4.81 -3.12
N HIS A 167 -5.07 4.31 -4.35
CA HIS A 167 -4.24 3.24 -4.88
C HIS A 167 -3.20 3.83 -5.82
N SER A 168 -1.93 3.61 -5.53
CA SER A 168 -0.82 3.92 -6.40
C SER A 168 -0.26 2.64 -7.01
N SER A 169 0.16 2.69 -8.27
CA SER A 169 0.74 1.55 -8.96
C SER A 169 2.01 1.92 -9.73
N VAL A 170 2.89 0.93 -9.85
CA VAL A 170 4.04 0.90 -10.76
C VAL A 170 3.97 -0.37 -11.58
N CYS A 171 4.73 -0.46 -12.68
CA CYS A 171 4.82 -1.67 -13.50
C CYS A 171 6.29 -1.95 -13.80
N SER A 172 6.87 -3.00 -13.18
CA SER A 172 8.27 -3.37 -13.39
C SER A 172 8.51 -4.83 -12.99
N ASP A 173 9.42 -5.49 -13.70
CA ASP A 173 10.01 -6.79 -13.34
C ASP A 173 11.36 -6.65 -12.61
N ASP A 174 11.92 -5.43 -12.57
CA ASP A 174 13.19 -5.14 -11.91
C ASP A 174 13.03 -5.05 -10.39
N GLU A 175 13.40 -6.12 -9.69
CA GLU A 175 13.36 -6.18 -8.22
C GLU A 175 14.19 -5.07 -7.55
N VAL A 176 15.33 -4.69 -8.15
CA VAL A 176 16.19 -3.63 -7.59
C VAL A 176 15.46 -2.28 -7.63
N ALA A 177 14.79 -1.99 -8.73
CA ALA A 177 13.97 -0.78 -8.86
C ALA A 177 12.76 -0.80 -7.91
N LEU A 178 12.10 -1.96 -7.74
CA LEU A 178 10.99 -2.14 -6.81
C LEU A 178 11.42 -1.93 -5.34
N ARG A 179 12.55 -2.50 -4.92
CA ARG A 179 13.12 -2.31 -3.57
C ARG A 179 13.51 -0.84 -3.31
N LYS A 180 14.15 -0.19 -4.29
CA LYS A 180 14.46 1.25 -4.19
C LYS A 180 13.22 2.09 -4.07
N THR A 181 12.16 1.77 -4.82
CA THR A 181 10.87 2.46 -4.73
C THR A 181 10.25 2.28 -3.34
N TYR A 182 10.27 1.05 -2.80
CA TYR A 182 9.85 0.78 -1.42
C TYR A 182 10.62 1.62 -0.41
N ASP A 183 11.94 1.69 -0.51
CA ASP A 183 12.78 2.49 0.40
C ASP A 183 12.45 3.99 0.32
N LEU A 184 12.20 4.52 -0.87
CA LEU A 184 11.77 5.92 -1.04
C LEU A 184 10.41 6.21 -0.42
N CYS A 185 9.42 5.35 -0.63
CA CYS A 185 8.11 5.49 0.01
C CYS A 185 8.24 5.44 1.54
N ALA A 186 9.16 4.62 2.00
CA ALA A 186 9.48 4.44 3.39
C ALA A 186 10.17 5.64 4.04
N LEU A 187 11.04 6.31 3.32
CA LEU A 187 11.86 7.44 3.79
C LEU A 187 11.16 8.80 3.65
N GLY A 188 10.16 8.88 2.77
CA GLY A 188 9.56 10.17 2.36
C GLY A 188 8.77 10.90 3.45
N VAL A 189 8.41 10.26 4.56
CA VAL A 189 7.54 10.86 5.60
C VAL A 189 8.14 10.82 7.01
N THR A 190 9.02 9.88 7.30
CA THR A 190 9.68 9.81 8.63
C THR A 190 11.00 9.07 8.49
N PRO A 191 12.11 9.60 9.06
CA PRO A 191 13.38 8.88 9.05
C PRO A 191 13.21 7.50 9.69
N ARG A 192 13.41 6.45 8.90
CA ARG A 192 13.42 5.08 9.42
C ARG A 192 14.82 4.74 9.93
N THR A 193 14.87 4.00 11.01
CA THR A 193 16.12 3.38 11.48
C THR A 193 16.62 2.38 10.42
N HIS A 194 17.90 2.05 10.44
CA HIS A 194 18.54 1.14 9.49
C HIS A 194 17.81 -0.21 9.35
N ASP A 195 17.15 -0.67 10.44
CA ASP A 195 16.40 -1.94 10.52
C ASP A 195 15.06 -1.92 9.77
N GLN A 196 14.66 -0.78 9.22
CA GLN A 196 13.37 -0.60 8.53
C GLN A 196 13.49 -0.55 7.00
N ARG A 197 14.69 -0.72 6.45
CA ARG A 197 14.95 -0.82 5.01
C ARG A 197 14.60 -2.21 4.48
N ALA A 198 14.51 -2.35 3.14
CA ALA A 198 14.35 -3.66 2.52
C ALA A 198 15.51 -4.61 2.92
N ALA A 199 15.20 -5.87 3.20
CA ALA A 199 16.20 -6.88 3.43
C ALA A 199 17.11 -7.04 2.19
N ARG A 200 18.40 -7.13 2.39
CA ARG A 200 19.41 -7.33 1.32
C ARG A 200 19.39 -8.75 0.79
#